data_04749aa00ffe84ca6bf2296d687e94a7
#
_entry.id   04749aa00ffe84ca6bf2296d687e94a7
#
_cell.length_a   1.000
_cell.length_b   1.000
_cell.length_c   1.000
_cell.angle_alpha   90.00
_cell.angle_beta   90.00
_cell.angle_gamma   90.00
#
_symmetry.space_group_name_H-M   'P 1'
#
loop_
_entity.id
_entity.type
_entity.pdbx_description
1 polymer ?
#
loop_
_entity_poly.entity_id
_entity_poly.type
_entity_poly.pdbx_seq_one_letter_code
_entity_poly.pdbx_strand_id
1 'polypeptide(L)'
;MDKNIRICIVGGGPAGLSAGMYLEQKGYENYTILERLDRVGGKCWSPTYNGRRYEMGAIMGVPSYYAVHDVEEFCGITHDGPKLNRNYKNKNGDVIEPFEPKKNILKIPRLLKMKKQLKKFGELFQILLVITGKVAHFLKA
;
A
#
# COMPACT_ATOMS: atom_id res chain seq x y z
N MET A 1 -9.07 -28.25 -6.91
CA MET A 1 -8.24 -27.82 -8.06
C MET A 1 -6.94 -28.62 -8.00
N ASP A 2 -6.46 -29.11 -9.15
CA ASP A 2 -5.22 -29.88 -9.22
C ASP A 2 -4.02 -29.06 -8.76
N LYS A 3 -3.27 -29.57 -7.79
CA LYS A 3 -2.07 -28.90 -7.23
C LYS A 3 -0.87 -28.94 -8.17
N ASN A 4 -0.89 -29.85 -9.15
CA ASN A 4 0.19 -30.01 -10.13
C ASN A 4 0.07 -29.07 -11.34
N ILE A 5 -1.00 -28.25 -11.40
CA ILE A 5 -1.19 -27.31 -12.49
C ILE A 5 0.02 -26.36 -12.60
N ARG A 6 0.51 -26.17 -13.82
CA ARG A 6 1.58 -25.21 -14.08
C ARG A 6 1.05 -23.78 -14.07
N ILE A 7 1.61 -22.92 -13.24
CA ILE A 7 1.20 -21.53 -13.09
C ILE A 7 2.37 -20.63 -13.50
N CYS A 8 2.10 -19.66 -14.36
CA CYS A 8 3.06 -18.63 -14.72
C CYS A 8 2.59 -17.27 -14.19
N ILE A 9 3.41 -16.62 -13.38
CA ILE A 9 3.18 -15.28 -12.85
C ILE A 9 4.09 -14.33 -13.63
N VAL A 10 3.53 -13.32 -14.28
CA VAL A 10 4.29 -12.33 -15.03
C VAL A 10 4.46 -11.07 -14.21
N GLY A 11 5.72 -10.77 -13.87
CA GLY A 11 6.14 -9.63 -13.06
C GLY A 11 6.53 -10.01 -11.63
N GLY A 12 7.80 -9.77 -11.26
CA GLY A 12 8.38 -9.98 -9.92
C GLY A 12 8.24 -8.78 -9.01
N GLY A 13 7.20 -7.95 -9.18
CA GLY A 13 6.85 -6.89 -8.23
C GLY A 13 6.12 -7.44 -7.00
N PRO A 14 5.73 -6.57 -6.02
CA PRO A 14 5.06 -7.01 -4.80
C PRO A 14 3.84 -7.90 -5.04
N ALA A 15 3.03 -7.57 -6.04
CA ALA A 15 1.83 -8.34 -6.37
C ALA A 15 2.17 -9.76 -6.88
N GLY A 16 3.16 -9.90 -7.77
CA GLY A 16 3.57 -11.20 -8.30
C GLY A 16 4.25 -12.06 -7.24
N LEU A 17 5.11 -11.46 -6.41
CA LEU A 17 5.76 -12.16 -5.30
C LEU A 17 4.74 -12.61 -4.25
N SER A 18 3.78 -11.76 -3.88
CA SER A 18 2.70 -12.14 -2.95
C SER A 18 1.81 -13.24 -3.53
N ALA A 19 1.54 -13.20 -4.84
CA ALA A 19 0.78 -14.29 -5.48
C ALA A 19 1.53 -15.63 -5.38
N GLY A 20 2.84 -15.64 -5.60
CA GLY A 20 3.69 -16.82 -5.39
C GLY A 20 3.64 -17.31 -3.95
N MET A 21 3.82 -16.42 -2.99
CA MET A 21 3.71 -16.73 -1.56
C MET A 21 2.38 -17.41 -1.20
N TYR A 22 1.25 -16.81 -1.63
CA TYR A 22 -0.06 -17.40 -1.34
C TYR A 22 -0.31 -18.75 -2.07
N LEU A 23 0.28 -18.95 -3.24
CA LEU A 23 0.26 -20.26 -3.90
C LEU A 23 1.01 -21.30 -3.07
N GLU A 24 2.20 -20.97 -2.60
CA GLU A 24 3.03 -21.83 -1.76
C GLU A 24 2.32 -22.20 -0.46
N GLN A 25 1.76 -21.22 0.25
CA GLN A 25 0.95 -21.45 1.46
C GLN A 25 -0.26 -22.38 1.21
N LYS A 26 -0.78 -22.39 -0.01
CA LYS A 26 -1.88 -23.28 -0.42
C LYS A 26 -1.39 -24.62 -0.98
N GLY A 27 -0.09 -24.88 -0.97
CA GLY A 27 0.52 -26.12 -1.44
C GLY A 27 0.54 -26.26 -2.98
N TYR A 28 0.63 -25.14 -3.70
CA TYR A 28 0.93 -25.13 -5.13
C TYR A 28 2.42 -24.86 -5.30
N GLU A 29 3.18 -25.85 -5.73
CA GLU A 29 4.64 -25.73 -5.88
C GLU A 29 5.08 -25.55 -7.36
N ASN A 30 4.18 -25.88 -8.30
CA ASN A 30 4.47 -25.83 -9.73
C ASN A 30 4.18 -24.46 -10.32
N TYR A 31 4.86 -23.41 -9.83
CA TYR A 31 4.73 -22.06 -10.36
C TYR A 31 6.07 -21.45 -10.71
N THR A 32 6.05 -20.50 -11.66
CA THR A 32 7.24 -19.75 -12.10
C THR A 32 6.88 -18.27 -12.14
N ILE A 33 7.74 -17.41 -11.58
CA ILE A 33 7.61 -15.96 -11.67
C ILE A 33 8.61 -15.46 -12.72
N LEU A 34 8.11 -14.78 -13.73
CA LEU A 34 8.92 -14.15 -14.78
C LEU A 34 9.06 -12.67 -14.49
N GLU A 35 10.30 -12.20 -14.37
CA GLU A 35 10.64 -10.78 -14.22
C GLU A 35 11.51 -10.32 -15.38
N ARG A 36 11.22 -9.15 -15.93
CA ARG A 36 11.93 -8.57 -17.05
C ARG A 36 13.28 -7.97 -16.66
N LEU A 37 13.34 -7.43 -15.44
CA LEU A 37 14.54 -6.80 -14.90
C LEU A 37 15.44 -7.87 -14.26
N ASP A 38 16.68 -7.52 -14.03
CA ASP A 38 17.68 -8.31 -13.30
C ASP A 38 17.42 -8.35 -11.78
N ARG A 39 16.33 -7.73 -11.31
CA ARG A 39 15.93 -7.67 -9.91
C ARG A 39 14.42 -7.83 -9.75
N VAL A 40 14.01 -8.37 -8.63
CA VAL A 40 12.61 -8.38 -8.17
C VAL A 40 12.26 -7.13 -7.34
N GLY A 41 11.00 -6.98 -6.94
CA GLY A 41 10.52 -5.90 -6.09
C GLY A 41 9.81 -4.79 -6.85
N GLY A 42 9.95 -4.68 -8.17
CA GLY A 42 9.24 -3.68 -8.98
C GLY A 42 9.45 -2.25 -8.46
N LYS A 43 8.37 -1.61 -7.99
CA LYS A 43 8.42 -0.25 -7.40
C LYS A 43 8.93 -0.21 -5.96
N CYS A 44 9.06 -1.33 -5.27
CA CYS A 44 9.77 -1.41 -3.99
C CYS A 44 11.26 -1.50 -4.28
N TRP A 45 11.88 -0.35 -4.40
CA TRP A 45 13.29 -0.25 -4.77
C TRP A 45 13.97 0.92 -4.06
N SER A 46 15.02 0.59 -3.32
CA SER A 46 15.80 1.54 -2.51
C SER A 46 17.28 1.45 -2.89
N PRO A 47 17.69 2.03 -4.02
CA PRO A 47 19.10 2.02 -4.45
C PRO A 47 19.96 2.81 -3.47
N THR A 48 21.23 2.41 -3.40
CA THR A 48 22.25 3.13 -2.65
C THR A 48 23.05 4.02 -3.60
N TYR A 49 23.14 5.31 -3.29
CA TYR A 49 23.98 6.25 -3.98
C TYR A 49 24.81 7.06 -2.97
N ASN A 50 26.11 7.11 -3.15
CA ASN A 50 27.05 7.77 -2.22
C ASN A 50 26.82 7.35 -0.73
N GLY A 51 26.63 6.06 -0.48
CA GLY A 51 26.42 5.49 0.85
C GLY A 51 25.04 5.79 1.49
N ARG A 52 24.12 6.43 0.77
CA ARG A 52 22.76 6.70 1.22
C ARG A 52 21.74 5.92 0.43
N ARG A 53 20.71 5.41 1.10
CA ARG A 53 19.56 4.77 0.47
C ARG A 53 18.52 5.80 0.06
N TYR A 54 17.95 5.62 -1.12
CA TYR A 54 16.90 6.47 -1.68
C TYR A 54 15.67 5.62 -2.03
N GLU A 55 14.54 5.91 -1.41
CA GLU A 55 13.28 5.26 -1.73
C GLU A 55 12.74 5.81 -3.05
N MET A 56 12.63 4.94 -4.07
CA MET A 56 12.21 5.34 -5.42
C MET A 56 10.73 5.09 -5.69
N GLY A 57 10.00 4.44 -4.78
CA GLY A 57 8.60 4.10 -5.02
C GLY A 57 7.77 3.95 -3.76
N ALA A 58 7.89 2.82 -3.07
CA ALA A 58 7.10 2.53 -1.87
C ALA A 58 7.73 3.21 -0.64
N ILE A 59 7.29 4.42 -0.31
CA ILE A 59 7.92 5.26 0.71
C ILE A 59 7.38 5.01 2.12
N MET A 60 6.12 4.59 2.24
CA MET A 60 5.43 4.48 3.52
C MET A 60 4.58 3.22 3.60
N GLY A 61 4.64 2.56 4.75
CA GLY A 61 3.64 1.60 5.19
C GLY A 61 2.64 2.27 6.15
N VAL A 62 1.42 1.75 6.19
CA VAL A 62 0.42 2.12 7.19
C VAL A 62 -0.13 0.86 7.86
N PRO A 63 -0.57 0.94 9.13
CA PRO A 63 -1.04 -0.24 9.88
C PRO A 63 -2.20 -1.02 9.24
N SER A 64 -2.91 -0.41 8.29
CA SER A 64 -4.00 -1.06 7.56
C SER A 64 -3.56 -1.84 6.31
N TYR A 65 -2.27 -1.95 6.04
CA TYR A 65 -1.74 -2.73 4.91
C TYR A 65 -1.58 -4.20 5.31
N TYR A 66 -2.68 -4.86 5.62
CA TYR A 66 -2.70 -6.26 6.11
C TYR A 66 -1.93 -7.22 5.20
N ALA A 67 -2.12 -7.12 3.89
CA ALA A 67 -1.41 -7.97 2.94
C ALA A 67 0.11 -7.76 2.93
N VAL A 68 0.59 -6.59 3.34
CA VAL A 68 2.03 -6.34 3.53
C VAL A 68 2.51 -7.02 4.80
N HIS A 69 1.72 -6.96 5.88
CA HIS A 69 2.02 -7.65 7.13
C HIS A 69 2.05 -9.17 6.96
N ASP A 70 1.13 -9.74 6.16
CA ASP A 70 1.15 -11.18 5.82
C ASP A 70 2.48 -11.57 5.14
N VAL A 71 2.99 -10.72 4.24
CA VAL A 71 4.28 -10.96 3.57
C VAL A 71 5.45 -10.79 4.55
N GLU A 72 5.42 -9.78 5.40
CA GLU A 72 6.44 -9.56 6.44
C GLU A 72 6.53 -10.76 7.39
N GLU A 73 5.38 -11.25 7.85
CA GLU A 73 5.28 -12.44 8.71
C GLU A 73 5.82 -13.69 8.01
N PHE A 74 5.42 -13.91 6.76
CA PHE A 74 5.92 -15.04 5.95
C PHE A 74 7.44 -15.00 5.78
N CYS A 75 8.01 -13.81 5.60
CA CYS A 75 9.44 -13.61 5.45
C CYS A 75 10.20 -13.59 6.80
N GLY A 76 9.50 -13.65 7.94
CA GLY A 76 10.12 -13.51 9.27
C GLY A 76 10.71 -12.13 9.53
N ILE A 77 10.18 -11.09 8.87
CA ILE A 77 10.65 -9.70 9.00
C ILE A 77 9.80 -8.99 10.04
N THR A 78 10.45 -8.30 10.98
CA THR A 78 9.78 -7.41 11.94
C THR A 78 9.70 -5.99 11.37
N HIS A 79 8.53 -5.38 11.51
CA HIS A 79 8.30 -4.01 11.08
C HIS A 79 8.79 -3.01 12.13
N ASP A 80 10.05 -2.62 12.04
CA ASP A 80 10.72 -1.70 12.97
C ASP A 80 11.19 -0.39 12.32
N GLY A 81 10.63 -0.06 11.16
CA GLY A 81 10.95 1.16 10.43
C GLY A 81 10.68 2.45 11.24
N PRO A 82 11.43 3.52 11.00
CA PRO A 82 11.26 4.78 11.71
C PRO A 82 9.88 5.38 11.41
N LYS A 83 9.23 5.92 12.46
CA LYS A 83 7.99 6.66 12.28
C LYS A 83 8.25 7.94 11.49
N LEU A 84 7.53 8.12 10.38
CA LEU A 84 7.65 9.32 9.57
C LEU A 84 6.91 10.48 10.24
N ASN A 85 7.63 11.56 10.51
CA ASN A 85 7.04 12.82 10.94
C ASN A 85 6.60 13.61 9.70
N ARG A 86 5.33 13.99 9.66
CA ARG A 86 4.79 14.84 8.59
C ARG A 86 4.90 16.30 9.01
N ASN A 87 5.63 17.07 8.22
CA ASN A 87 5.69 18.51 8.35
C ASN A 87 4.97 19.16 7.17
N TYR A 88 4.08 20.10 7.47
CA TYR A 88 3.42 20.88 6.45
C TYR A 88 4.06 22.27 6.41
N LYS A 89 4.30 22.80 5.23
CA LYS A 89 4.88 24.12 5.04
C LYS A 89 3.93 24.99 4.21
N ASN A 90 3.88 26.28 4.55
CA ASN A 90 3.20 27.27 3.74
C ASN A 90 4.06 27.68 2.52
N LYS A 91 3.54 28.57 1.69
CA LYS A 91 4.25 29.09 0.50
C LYS A 91 5.57 29.80 0.80
N ASN A 92 5.76 30.26 2.03
CA ASN A 92 6.98 30.97 2.48
C ASN A 92 8.00 30.00 3.11
N GLY A 93 7.65 28.69 3.24
CA GLY A 93 8.52 27.70 3.86
C GLY A 93 8.34 27.53 5.37
N ASP A 94 7.44 28.30 6.02
CA ASP A 94 7.19 28.18 7.46
C ASP A 94 6.43 26.88 7.75
N VAL A 95 6.80 26.19 8.83
CA VAL A 95 6.08 25.01 9.30
C VAL A 95 4.71 25.43 9.80
N ILE A 96 3.67 24.76 9.32
CA ILE A 96 2.29 24.99 9.73
C ILE A 96 1.67 23.69 10.25
N GLU A 97 0.82 23.80 11.27
CA GLU A 97 -0.04 22.73 11.76
C GLU A 97 -1.40 22.83 11.05
N PRO A 98 -1.66 22.03 10.00
CA PRO A 98 -2.84 22.23 9.14
C PRO A 98 -4.16 21.92 9.86
N PHE A 99 -4.11 21.22 10.99
CA PHE A 99 -5.28 20.73 11.71
C PHE A 99 -5.32 21.11 13.19
N GLU A 100 -4.50 22.05 13.66
CA GLU A 100 -4.75 22.62 14.98
C GLU A 100 -6.14 23.27 14.95
N PRO A 101 -7.10 22.78 15.72
CA PRO A 101 -8.34 23.49 15.94
C PRO A 101 -8.00 24.69 16.83
N LYS A 102 -7.46 25.75 16.23
CA LYS A 102 -7.41 27.02 16.95
C LYS A 102 -8.81 27.23 17.52
N LYS A 103 -8.90 27.45 18.83
CA LYS A 103 -10.11 27.63 19.65
C LYS A 103 -11.04 28.77 19.16
N ASN A 104 -11.24 28.89 17.89
CA ASN A 104 -11.99 29.95 17.26
C ASN A 104 -13.37 29.39 16.88
N ILE A 105 -14.33 29.63 17.75
CA ILE A 105 -15.75 29.21 17.66
C ILE A 105 -16.33 29.48 16.25
N LEU A 106 -15.89 30.54 15.58
CA LEU A 106 -16.31 30.90 14.23
C LEU A 106 -15.92 29.88 13.14
N LYS A 107 -15.01 28.94 13.42
CA LYS A 107 -14.60 27.89 12.47
C LYS A 107 -15.31 26.55 12.64
N ILE A 108 -16.13 26.40 13.70
CA ILE A 108 -16.87 25.16 13.98
C ILE A 108 -17.77 24.75 12.81
N PRO A 109 -18.57 25.65 12.19
CA PRO A 109 -19.43 25.28 11.06
C PRO A 109 -18.63 24.71 9.87
N ARG A 110 -17.47 25.30 9.59
CA ARG A 110 -16.57 24.83 8.50
C ARG A 110 -15.96 23.47 8.82
N LEU A 111 -15.61 23.22 10.07
CA LEU A 111 -15.08 21.94 10.55
C LEU A 111 -16.14 20.83 10.48
N LEU A 112 -17.37 21.13 10.86
CA LEU A 112 -18.51 20.22 10.76
C LEU A 112 -18.84 19.90 9.31
N LYS A 113 -18.83 20.91 8.43
CA LYS A 113 -19.03 20.70 6.98
C LYS A 113 -17.94 19.79 6.39
N MET A 114 -16.69 20.00 6.76
CA MET A 114 -15.56 19.18 6.34
C MET A 114 -15.65 17.75 6.86
N LYS A 115 -16.04 17.53 8.13
CA LYS A 115 -16.31 16.19 8.67
C LYS A 115 -17.41 15.48 7.90
N LYS A 116 -18.49 16.18 7.56
CA LYS A 116 -19.61 15.60 6.79
C LYS A 116 -19.16 15.23 5.37
N GLN A 117 -18.32 16.04 4.73
CA GLN A 117 -17.76 15.74 3.42
C GLN A 117 -16.81 14.55 3.43
N LEU A 118 -15.93 14.47 4.44
CA LEU A 118 -15.02 13.33 4.63
C LEU A 118 -15.78 12.03 4.87
N LYS A 119 -16.85 12.06 5.67
CA LYS A 119 -17.72 10.89 5.89
C LYS A 119 -18.33 10.43 4.58
N LYS A 120 -18.93 11.36 3.80
CA LYS A 120 -19.53 11.04 2.49
C LYS A 120 -18.51 10.51 1.51
N PHE A 121 -17.30 11.06 1.49
CA PHE A 121 -16.19 10.55 0.68
C PHE A 121 -15.82 9.12 1.06
N GLY A 122 -15.72 8.83 2.36
CA GLY A 122 -15.44 7.48 2.85
C GLY A 122 -16.51 6.46 2.43
N GLU A 123 -17.79 6.84 2.51
CA GLU A 123 -18.90 6.00 2.06
C GLU A 123 -18.82 5.72 0.55
N LEU A 124 -18.59 6.74 -0.27
CA LEU A 124 -18.41 6.59 -1.73
C LEU A 124 -17.19 5.75 -2.08
N PHE A 125 -16.10 5.90 -1.34
CA PHE A 125 -14.89 5.12 -1.54
C PHE A 125 -15.11 3.63 -1.23
N GLN A 126 -15.85 3.32 -0.17
CA GLN A 126 -16.23 1.94 0.14
C GLN A 126 -17.12 1.32 -0.96
N ILE A 127 -18.09 2.07 -1.49
CA ILE A 127 -18.91 1.62 -2.62
C ILE A 127 -18.03 1.32 -3.83
N LEU A 128 -17.08 2.20 -4.15
CA LEU A 128 -16.14 2.01 -5.25
C LEU A 128 -15.31 0.74 -5.07
N LEU A 129 -14.79 0.49 -3.86
CA LEU A 129 -14.04 -0.72 -3.55
C LEU A 129 -14.87 -2.00 -3.74
N VAL A 130 -16.15 -1.97 -3.34
CA VAL A 130 -17.07 -3.09 -3.54
C VAL A 130 -17.34 -3.34 -5.03
N ILE A 131 -17.53 -2.28 -5.80
CA ILE A 131 -17.76 -2.39 -7.26
C ILE A 131 -16.50 -2.92 -7.95
N THR A 132 -15.32 -2.38 -7.66
CA THR A 132 -14.06 -2.84 -8.25
C THR A 132 -13.71 -4.26 -7.83
N GLY A 133 -14.00 -4.64 -6.59
CA GLY A 133 -13.85 -6.01 -6.11
C GLY A 133 -14.75 -7.00 -6.85
N LYS A 134 -16.01 -6.63 -7.13
CA LYS A 134 -16.93 -7.44 -7.94
C LYS A 134 -16.49 -7.58 -9.39
N VAL A 135 -15.98 -6.49 -10.00
CA VAL A 135 -15.44 -6.53 -11.37
C VAL A 135 -14.23 -7.45 -11.44
N ALA A 136 -13.33 -7.41 -10.46
CA ALA A 136 -12.19 -8.33 -10.39
C ALA A 136 -12.63 -9.79 -10.23
N HIS A 137 -13.78 -10.06 -9.60
CA HIS A 137 -14.35 -11.40 -9.47
C HIS A 137 -15.00 -11.89 -10.79
N PHE A 138 -15.58 -10.98 -11.55
CA PHE A 138 -16.21 -11.30 -12.85
C PHE A 138 -15.17 -11.59 -13.94
N LEU A 139 -13.98 -11.01 -13.84
CA LEU A 139 -12.87 -11.29 -14.76
C LEU A 139 -12.10 -12.58 -14.41
N LYS A 140 -12.50 -13.30 -13.35
CA LYS A 140 -11.92 -14.57 -12.90
C LYS A 140 -12.78 -15.78 -13.23
N ALA A 141 -13.94 -15.59 -13.81
CA ALA A 141 -14.85 -16.65 -14.29
C ALA A 141 -14.63 -16.90 -15.77
#